data_f8bf13c844391e912c7319389a274f74
#
_entry.id   f8bf13c844391e912c7319389a274f74
#
_cell.length_a   1.000
_cell.length_b   1.000
_cell.length_c   1.000
_cell.angle_alpha   90.00
_cell.angle_beta   90.00
_cell.angle_gamma   90.00
#
_symmetry.space_group_name_H-M   'P 1'
#
loop_
_entity.id
_entity.type
_entity.pdbx_description
1 polymer ?
#
loop_
_entity_poly.entity_id
_entity_poly.type
_entity_poly.pdbx_seq_one_letter_code
_entity_poly.pdbx_strand_id
1 'polypeptide(L)'
;MVASSFLPAATHMIYDMGLQQLLQGVTFECLPQALAEKQKLVRCVLEGHHYSSTEIDKIFSASKAQGKSLYYVDEQLLETISPDIIFTQDVCEVCQIDTACTSAAVAKLEKQPQLIALSPNTLHDVFNTAVTIATAMGNEEAAYTYLAALQKRIDAIIDNLRLHKAPPKRVMIMEWLAPVYNCGHWIPYQVAYAGGIDMLSNPGGDSIVTPWEKIVKYDPEVLVIAPCGFTISRTGEEINLLTEKKEWAQLTAVRNNAVFMADYDLFTQPSASTLTDGIELLAALFHPTLFTVPSHLQHKYKPLHQSTMAHV
;
A
#
# COMPACT_ATOMS: atom_id res chain seq x y z
N MET A 1 -24.58 -14.54 -8.07
CA MET A 1 -23.45 -13.66 -8.45
C MET A 1 -22.17 -14.27 -7.92
N VAL A 2 -21.15 -14.39 -8.77
CA VAL A 2 -19.80 -14.85 -8.45
C VAL A 2 -18.83 -13.74 -8.81
N ALA A 3 -17.97 -13.34 -7.87
CA ALA A 3 -16.96 -12.32 -8.08
C ALA A 3 -15.55 -12.90 -7.98
N SER A 4 -14.61 -12.29 -8.71
CA SER A 4 -13.18 -12.49 -8.55
C SER A 4 -12.49 -11.15 -8.37
N SER A 5 -11.45 -11.13 -7.53
CA SER A 5 -10.66 -9.93 -7.27
C SER A 5 -9.20 -10.17 -7.64
N PHE A 6 -8.69 -9.40 -8.57
CA PHE A 6 -7.30 -9.42 -9.00
C PHE A 6 -6.45 -8.38 -8.25
N LEU A 7 -7.03 -7.79 -7.19
CA LEU A 7 -6.42 -6.75 -6.37
C LEU A 7 -6.49 -7.13 -4.88
N PRO A 8 -5.36 -7.17 -4.16
CA PRO A 8 -5.35 -7.42 -2.72
C PRO A 8 -6.22 -6.43 -1.95
N ALA A 9 -6.15 -5.15 -2.31
CA ALA A 9 -6.92 -4.09 -1.68
C ALA A 9 -8.45 -4.25 -1.85
N ALA A 10 -8.91 -4.62 -3.05
CA ALA A 10 -10.32 -4.89 -3.29
C ALA A 10 -10.79 -6.12 -2.50
N THR A 11 -9.97 -7.18 -2.47
CA THR A 11 -10.25 -8.36 -1.63
C THR A 11 -10.39 -7.98 -0.17
N HIS A 12 -9.51 -7.13 0.37
CA HIS A 12 -9.56 -6.68 1.75
C HIS A 12 -10.87 -5.94 2.04
N MET A 13 -11.23 -4.96 1.20
CA MET A 13 -12.49 -4.21 1.34
C MET A 13 -13.73 -5.11 1.24
N ILE A 14 -13.72 -6.14 0.37
CA ILE A 14 -14.80 -7.14 0.28
C ILE A 14 -14.98 -7.89 1.61
N TYR A 15 -13.87 -8.28 2.27
CA TYR A 15 -13.90 -8.93 3.58
C TYR A 15 -14.38 -7.97 4.67
N ASP A 16 -13.87 -6.75 4.70
CA ASP A 16 -14.26 -5.72 5.68
C ASP A 16 -15.75 -5.37 5.62
N MET A 17 -16.33 -5.39 4.41
CA MET A 17 -17.75 -5.15 4.18
C MET A 17 -18.63 -6.39 4.38
N GLY A 18 -18.05 -7.56 4.71
CA GLY A 18 -18.80 -8.81 4.92
C GLY A 18 -19.36 -9.42 3.64
N LEU A 19 -18.77 -9.15 2.47
CA LEU A 19 -19.24 -9.60 1.16
C LEU A 19 -18.46 -10.80 0.61
N GLN A 20 -17.55 -11.38 1.38
CA GLN A 20 -16.61 -12.43 0.95
C GLN A 20 -17.29 -13.73 0.48
N GLN A 21 -18.56 -13.98 0.83
CA GLN A 21 -19.31 -15.15 0.34
C GLN A 21 -19.53 -15.13 -1.18
N LEU A 22 -19.54 -13.95 -1.80
CA LEU A 22 -19.67 -13.79 -3.26
C LEU A 22 -18.32 -13.93 -3.99
N LEU A 23 -17.20 -13.85 -3.26
CA LEU A 23 -15.85 -13.92 -3.82
C LEU A 23 -15.39 -15.38 -3.94
N GLN A 24 -14.86 -15.76 -5.12
CA GLN A 24 -14.34 -17.11 -5.37
C GLN A 24 -12.87 -17.10 -5.79
N GLY A 25 -12.43 -16.10 -6.55
CA GLY A 25 -11.07 -15.99 -7.05
C GLY A 25 -10.33 -14.77 -6.50
N VAL A 26 -9.04 -14.94 -6.16
CA VAL A 26 -8.19 -13.89 -5.58
C VAL A 26 -6.80 -13.90 -6.18
N THR A 27 -5.96 -12.91 -5.83
CA THR A 27 -4.54 -12.86 -6.19
C THR A 27 -3.66 -13.43 -5.07
N PHE A 28 -2.42 -13.78 -5.40
CA PHE A 28 -1.43 -14.39 -4.50
C PHE A 28 -1.04 -13.50 -3.29
N GLU A 29 -1.24 -12.18 -3.38
CA GLU A 29 -0.90 -11.21 -2.32
C GLU A 29 -2.08 -10.86 -1.39
N CYS A 30 -3.21 -11.54 -1.55
CA CYS A 30 -4.36 -11.28 -0.69
C CYS A 30 -4.10 -11.68 0.78
N LEU A 31 -4.94 -11.15 1.68
CA LEU A 31 -4.87 -11.47 3.11
C LEU A 31 -4.92 -12.99 3.35
N PRO A 32 -4.24 -13.49 4.41
CA PRO A 32 -4.11 -14.93 4.67
C PRO A 32 -5.45 -15.68 4.72
N GLN A 33 -6.50 -15.04 5.27
CA GLN A 33 -7.83 -15.64 5.31
C GLN A 33 -8.38 -15.87 3.90
N ALA A 34 -8.26 -14.90 3.00
CA ALA A 34 -8.72 -15.05 1.61
C ALA A 34 -7.94 -16.14 0.87
N LEU A 35 -6.62 -16.23 1.09
CA LEU A 35 -5.78 -17.27 0.49
C LEU A 35 -6.12 -18.67 0.99
N ALA A 36 -6.63 -18.80 2.22
CA ALA A 36 -7.07 -20.08 2.78
C ALA A 36 -8.46 -20.51 2.29
N GLU A 37 -9.33 -19.54 1.96
CA GLU A 37 -10.73 -19.80 1.63
C GLU A 37 -11.04 -19.77 0.13
N LYS A 38 -10.24 -19.07 -0.68
CA LYS A 38 -10.52 -18.76 -2.09
C LYS A 38 -9.46 -19.31 -3.04
N GLN A 39 -9.82 -19.39 -4.31
CA GLN A 39 -8.93 -19.87 -5.36
C GLN A 39 -7.95 -18.78 -5.82
N LYS A 40 -6.66 -19.13 -5.90
CA LYS A 40 -5.62 -18.20 -6.32
C LYS A 40 -5.56 -18.13 -7.86
N LEU A 41 -6.22 -17.13 -8.44
CA LEU A 41 -6.32 -16.92 -9.89
C LEU A 41 -5.13 -16.17 -10.49
N VAL A 42 -4.63 -15.16 -9.78
CA VAL A 42 -3.53 -14.33 -10.25
C VAL A 42 -2.25 -14.70 -9.53
N ARG A 43 -1.18 -14.88 -10.29
CA ARG A 43 0.15 -15.27 -9.83
C ARG A 43 1.19 -14.29 -10.39
N CYS A 44 2.37 -14.27 -9.76
CA CYS A 44 3.52 -13.48 -10.20
C CYS A 44 4.72 -14.40 -10.47
N VAL A 45 5.52 -14.09 -11.49
CA VAL A 45 6.74 -14.82 -11.81
C VAL A 45 7.81 -14.72 -10.71
N LEU A 46 7.67 -13.75 -9.81
CA LEU A 46 8.56 -13.57 -8.66
C LEU A 46 8.16 -14.40 -7.43
N GLU A 47 6.99 -15.06 -7.44
CA GLU A 47 6.53 -15.88 -6.31
C GLU A 47 7.54 -16.96 -5.94
N GLY A 48 7.84 -17.07 -4.65
CA GLY A 48 8.77 -18.11 -4.14
C GLY A 48 10.25 -17.81 -4.33
N HIS A 49 10.58 -16.64 -4.91
CA HIS A 49 11.96 -16.18 -5.07
C HIS A 49 12.27 -15.03 -4.09
N HIS A 50 13.53 -14.96 -3.68
CA HIS A 50 14.03 -13.88 -2.84
C HIS A 50 14.99 -13.01 -3.65
N TYR A 51 14.54 -11.81 -4.01
CA TYR A 51 15.33 -10.83 -4.78
C TYR A 51 15.61 -9.60 -3.93
N SER A 52 16.76 -8.97 -4.09
CA SER A 52 17.04 -7.64 -3.53
C SER A 52 16.18 -6.55 -4.19
N SER A 53 16.02 -5.42 -3.52
CA SER A 53 15.29 -4.26 -4.07
C SER A 53 15.87 -3.81 -5.43
N THR A 54 17.20 -3.85 -5.58
CA THR A 54 17.88 -3.53 -6.84
C THR A 54 17.59 -4.56 -7.95
N GLU A 55 17.48 -5.84 -7.63
CA GLU A 55 17.14 -6.89 -8.60
C GLU A 55 15.68 -6.76 -9.04
N ILE A 56 14.76 -6.55 -8.09
CA ILE A 56 13.35 -6.31 -8.38
C ILE A 56 13.21 -5.11 -9.34
N ASP A 57 13.83 -3.97 -9.04
CA ASP A 57 13.80 -2.78 -9.90
C ASP A 57 14.30 -3.07 -11.32
N LYS A 58 15.39 -3.83 -11.46
CA LYS A 58 15.91 -4.27 -12.78
C LYS A 58 14.94 -5.17 -13.52
N ILE A 59 14.33 -6.15 -12.83
CA ILE A 59 13.37 -7.09 -13.43
C ILE A 59 12.15 -6.33 -13.95
N PHE A 60 11.59 -5.41 -13.14
CA PHE A 60 10.49 -4.56 -13.55
C PHE A 60 10.82 -3.68 -14.74
N SER A 61 11.94 -2.96 -14.68
CA SER A 61 12.39 -2.09 -15.75
C SER A 61 12.59 -2.87 -17.07
N ALA A 62 13.20 -4.06 -17.01
CA ALA A 62 13.40 -4.91 -18.16
C ALA A 62 12.07 -5.47 -18.72
N SER A 63 11.14 -5.87 -17.85
CA SER A 63 9.82 -6.36 -18.24
C SER A 63 9.00 -5.28 -18.92
N LYS A 64 8.97 -4.07 -18.35
CA LYS A 64 8.30 -2.90 -18.91
C LYS A 64 8.86 -2.53 -20.29
N ALA A 65 10.19 -2.53 -20.44
CA ALA A 65 10.85 -2.25 -21.72
C ALA A 65 10.51 -3.29 -22.82
N GLN A 66 10.17 -4.53 -22.44
CA GLN A 66 9.77 -5.61 -23.34
C GLN A 66 8.26 -5.69 -23.55
N GLY A 67 7.45 -4.85 -22.89
CA GLY A 67 5.99 -4.93 -22.90
C GLY A 67 5.44 -6.25 -22.32
N LYS A 68 6.14 -6.86 -21.36
CA LYS A 68 5.74 -8.12 -20.72
C LYS A 68 5.23 -7.86 -19.32
N SER A 69 4.12 -8.51 -18.94
CA SER A 69 3.65 -8.52 -17.56
C SER A 69 4.45 -9.52 -16.72
N LEU A 70 4.69 -9.19 -15.47
CA LEU A 70 5.21 -10.13 -14.45
C LEU A 70 4.09 -10.96 -13.83
N TYR A 71 2.84 -10.60 -14.10
CA TYR A 71 1.65 -11.26 -13.59
C TYR A 71 0.99 -12.10 -14.66
N TYR A 72 0.37 -13.18 -14.25
CA TYR A 72 -0.40 -14.06 -15.14
C TYR A 72 -1.64 -14.60 -14.42
N VAL A 73 -2.66 -14.96 -15.20
CA VAL A 73 -3.92 -15.53 -14.75
C VAL A 73 -3.91 -17.04 -15.02
N ASP A 74 -4.39 -17.82 -14.05
CA ASP A 74 -4.71 -19.24 -14.27
C ASP A 74 -6.02 -19.34 -15.08
N GLU A 75 -5.90 -19.45 -16.41
CA GLU A 75 -7.01 -19.43 -17.34
C GLU A 75 -7.98 -20.62 -17.14
N GLN A 76 -7.46 -21.83 -16.80
CA GLN A 76 -8.31 -22.99 -16.57
C GLN A 76 -9.15 -22.83 -15.30
N LEU A 77 -8.55 -22.29 -14.26
CA LEU A 77 -9.23 -22.02 -13.02
C LEU A 77 -10.24 -20.88 -13.18
N LEU A 78 -9.90 -19.84 -13.97
CA LEU A 78 -10.80 -18.74 -14.29
C LEU A 78 -12.04 -19.23 -15.06
N GLU A 79 -11.87 -20.13 -16.03
CA GLU A 79 -12.96 -20.76 -16.77
C GLU A 79 -13.86 -21.58 -15.83
N THR A 80 -13.25 -22.35 -14.93
CA THR A 80 -13.98 -23.17 -13.94
C THR A 80 -14.82 -22.31 -12.99
N ILE A 81 -14.30 -21.18 -12.51
CA ILE A 81 -15.01 -20.26 -11.63
C ILE A 81 -16.12 -19.51 -12.38
N SER A 82 -15.88 -19.17 -13.66
CA SER A 82 -16.83 -18.46 -14.52
C SER A 82 -17.47 -17.24 -13.85
N PRO A 83 -16.67 -16.24 -13.38
CA PRO A 83 -17.18 -15.12 -12.60
C PRO A 83 -18.18 -14.25 -13.37
N ASP A 84 -19.08 -13.60 -12.64
CA ASP A 84 -19.96 -12.55 -13.17
C ASP A 84 -19.22 -11.21 -13.23
N ILE A 85 -18.33 -10.98 -12.25
CA ILE A 85 -17.60 -9.72 -12.05
C ILE A 85 -16.13 -10.02 -11.76
N ILE A 86 -15.23 -9.21 -12.33
CA ILE A 86 -13.78 -9.20 -11.97
C ILE A 86 -13.38 -7.77 -11.65
N PHE A 87 -12.83 -7.58 -10.43
CA PHE A 87 -12.19 -6.34 -10.02
C PHE A 87 -10.72 -6.36 -10.46
N THR A 88 -10.31 -5.35 -11.20
CA THR A 88 -8.94 -5.16 -11.74
C THR A 88 -8.51 -3.71 -11.61
N GLN A 89 -7.32 -3.35 -12.06
CA GLN A 89 -6.82 -1.97 -12.03
C GLN A 89 -6.21 -1.52 -13.36
N ASP A 90 -6.03 -0.20 -13.48
CA ASP A 90 -5.44 0.46 -14.65
C ASP A 90 -4.42 1.55 -14.23
N VAL A 91 -3.95 1.54 -12.96
CA VAL A 91 -3.10 2.61 -12.41
C VAL A 91 -1.62 2.28 -12.48
N CYS A 92 -1.23 1.05 -12.17
CA CYS A 92 0.16 0.67 -12.03
C CYS A 92 0.42 -0.76 -12.49
N GLU A 93 1.14 -0.90 -13.57
CA GLU A 93 1.58 -2.19 -14.11
C GLU A 93 2.73 -2.82 -13.28
N VAL A 94 3.27 -2.05 -12.32
CA VAL A 94 4.46 -2.45 -11.55
C VAL A 94 4.12 -3.39 -10.41
N CYS A 95 3.09 -3.04 -9.63
CA CYS A 95 2.81 -3.74 -8.37
C CYS A 95 1.73 -4.81 -8.48
N GLN A 96 0.88 -4.77 -9.52
CA GLN A 96 -0.27 -5.66 -9.67
C GLN A 96 -0.65 -5.86 -11.14
N ILE A 97 -1.48 -6.89 -11.41
CA ILE A 97 -1.97 -7.16 -12.77
C ILE A 97 -2.83 -6.01 -13.29
N ASP A 98 -2.60 -5.61 -14.52
CA ASP A 98 -3.33 -4.55 -15.21
C ASP A 98 -4.60 -5.03 -15.94
N THR A 99 -5.39 -4.06 -16.41
CA THR A 99 -6.60 -4.32 -17.19
C THR A 99 -6.30 -4.98 -18.54
N ALA A 100 -5.15 -4.71 -19.16
CA ALA A 100 -4.80 -5.30 -20.46
C ALA A 100 -4.54 -6.81 -20.34
N CYS A 101 -3.75 -7.22 -19.34
CA CYS A 101 -3.49 -8.63 -19.04
C CYS A 101 -4.79 -9.36 -18.62
N THR A 102 -5.60 -8.70 -17.78
CA THR A 102 -6.92 -9.22 -17.38
C THR A 102 -7.83 -9.40 -18.58
N SER A 103 -7.94 -8.41 -19.47
CA SER A 103 -8.79 -8.46 -20.68
C SER A 103 -8.38 -9.58 -21.63
N ALA A 104 -7.05 -9.82 -21.78
CA ALA A 104 -6.56 -10.90 -22.62
C ALA A 104 -6.94 -12.30 -22.07
N ALA A 105 -6.93 -12.48 -20.75
CA ALA A 105 -7.37 -13.72 -20.12
C ALA A 105 -8.88 -13.92 -20.24
N VAL A 106 -9.66 -12.85 -20.03
CA VAL A 106 -11.12 -12.87 -20.06
C VAL A 106 -11.65 -13.09 -21.48
N ALA A 107 -10.98 -12.57 -22.52
CA ALA A 107 -11.41 -12.71 -23.92
C ALA A 107 -11.57 -14.17 -24.39
N LYS A 108 -10.96 -15.12 -23.67
CA LYS A 108 -11.04 -16.56 -23.96
C LYS A 108 -12.24 -17.26 -23.32
N LEU A 109 -12.92 -16.61 -22.38
CA LEU A 109 -14.04 -17.20 -21.66
C LEU A 109 -15.31 -17.24 -22.54
N GLU A 110 -16.10 -18.31 -22.44
CA GLU A 110 -17.42 -18.38 -23.07
C GLU A 110 -18.38 -17.34 -22.47
N LYS A 111 -18.38 -17.22 -21.14
CA LYS A 111 -19.13 -16.19 -20.41
C LYS A 111 -18.24 -15.00 -20.14
N GLN A 112 -18.60 -13.84 -20.68
CA GLN A 112 -17.86 -12.61 -20.45
C GLN A 112 -18.25 -11.95 -19.10
N PRO A 113 -17.34 -11.84 -18.12
CA PRO A 113 -17.60 -11.12 -16.88
C PRO A 113 -17.62 -9.61 -17.11
N GLN A 114 -18.30 -8.89 -16.25
CA GLN A 114 -18.12 -7.45 -16.12
C GLN A 114 -16.73 -7.15 -15.51
N LEU A 115 -15.90 -6.44 -16.26
CA LEU A 115 -14.62 -5.93 -15.74
C LEU A 115 -14.84 -4.59 -15.06
N ILE A 116 -14.37 -4.44 -13.81
CA ILE A 116 -14.46 -3.20 -13.05
C ILE A 116 -13.02 -2.78 -12.71
N ALA A 117 -12.53 -1.77 -13.43
CA ALA A 117 -11.24 -1.17 -13.17
C ALA A 117 -11.33 -0.22 -11.96
N LEU A 118 -10.49 -0.45 -10.97
CA LEU A 118 -10.38 0.34 -9.75
C LEU A 118 -9.03 1.08 -9.81
N SER A 119 -9.08 2.38 -10.06
CA SER A 119 -7.89 3.19 -10.36
C SER A 119 -7.81 4.43 -9.47
N PRO A 120 -7.69 4.25 -8.13
CA PRO A 120 -7.60 5.37 -7.21
C PRO A 120 -6.25 6.09 -7.33
N ASN A 121 -6.27 7.42 -7.31
CA ASN A 121 -5.06 8.25 -7.23
C ASN A 121 -4.96 9.03 -5.91
N THR A 122 -6.08 9.25 -5.24
CA THR A 122 -6.16 9.97 -3.97
C THR A 122 -6.78 9.09 -2.89
N LEU A 123 -6.65 9.48 -1.63
CA LEU A 123 -7.32 8.77 -0.53
C LEU A 123 -8.86 8.78 -0.69
N HIS A 124 -9.42 9.87 -1.22
CA HIS A 124 -10.85 9.96 -1.51
C HIS A 124 -11.27 8.94 -2.58
N ASP A 125 -10.45 8.75 -3.62
CA ASP A 125 -10.72 7.75 -4.66
C ASP A 125 -10.71 6.33 -4.08
N VAL A 126 -9.78 6.04 -3.15
CA VAL A 126 -9.75 4.75 -2.46
C VAL A 126 -11.05 4.50 -1.69
N PHE A 127 -11.58 5.50 -1.01
CA PHE A 127 -12.85 5.38 -0.31
C PHE A 127 -14.01 5.17 -1.30
N ASN A 128 -14.03 5.88 -2.42
CA ASN A 128 -15.02 5.67 -3.49
C ASN A 128 -14.91 4.27 -4.11
N THR A 129 -13.72 3.68 -4.13
CA THR A 129 -13.52 2.30 -4.58
C THR A 129 -14.36 1.30 -3.76
N ALA A 130 -14.46 1.49 -2.43
CA ALA A 130 -15.31 0.64 -1.60
C ALA A 130 -16.79 0.72 -2.01
N VAL A 131 -17.28 1.92 -2.34
CA VAL A 131 -18.65 2.11 -2.84
C VAL A 131 -18.84 1.40 -4.18
N THR A 132 -17.88 1.55 -5.10
CA THR A 132 -17.92 0.89 -6.41
C THR A 132 -17.98 -0.63 -6.27
N ILE A 133 -17.14 -1.22 -5.40
CA ILE A 133 -17.13 -2.66 -5.11
C ILE A 133 -18.48 -3.12 -4.56
N ALA A 134 -18.98 -2.45 -3.51
CA ALA A 134 -20.20 -2.84 -2.84
C ALA A 134 -21.44 -2.71 -3.74
N THR A 135 -21.50 -1.64 -4.54
CA THR A 135 -22.57 -1.43 -5.53
C THR A 135 -22.56 -2.55 -6.58
N ALA A 136 -21.40 -2.88 -7.13
CA ALA A 136 -21.26 -3.97 -8.09
C ALA A 136 -21.64 -5.34 -7.49
N MET A 137 -21.38 -5.54 -6.20
CA MET A 137 -21.76 -6.74 -5.44
C MET A 137 -23.20 -6.71 -4.91
N GLY A 138 -23.98 -5.66 -5.21
CA GLY A 138 -25.39 -5.55 -4.87
C GLY A 138 -25.69 -5.18 -3.42
N ASN A 139 -24.73 -4.58 -2.69
CA ASN A 139 -24.93 -4.16 -1.29
C ASN A 139 -24.18 -2.84 -0.97
N GLU A 140 -24.62 -1.76 -1.56
CA GLU A 140 -24.02 -0.42 -1.41
C GLU A 140 -24.03 0.07 0.06
N GLU A 141 -25.05 -0.30 0.84
CA GLU A 141 -25.18 0.07 2.25
C GLU A 141 -24.01 -0.45 3.11
N ALA A 142 -23.45 -1.60 2.76
CA ALA A 142 -22.28 -2.15 3.43
C ALA A 142 -21.07 -1.19 3.31
N ALA A 143 -20.88 -0.54 2.15
CA ALA A 143 -19.82 0.43 1.96
C ALA A 143 -20.04 1.68 2.81
N TYR A 144 -21.24 2.23 2.83
CA TYR A 144 -21.52 3.43 3.64
C TYR A 144 -21.30 3.18 5.14
N THR A 145 -21.75 2.03 5.64
CA THR A 145 -21.51 1.64 7.04
C THR A 145 -20.02 1.50 7.35
N TYR A 146 -19.29 0.82 6.48
CA TYR A 146 -17.84 0.62 6.57
C TYR A 146 -17.09 1.96 6.56
N LEU A 147 -17.36 2.80 5.57
CA LEU A 147 -16.67 4.07 5.39
C LEU A 147 -17.00 5.09 6.51
N ALA A 148 -18.23 5.10 7.02
CA ALA A 148 -18.59 5.96 8.15
C ALA A 148 -17.80 5.62 9.41
N ALA A 149 -17.53 4.34 9.67
CA ALA A 149 -16.69 3.91 10.78
C ALA A 149 -15.23 4.36 10.62
N LEU A 150 -14.68 4.27 9.41
CA LEU A 150 -13.31 4.72 9.11
C LEU A 150 -13.18 6.24 9.19
N GLN A 151 -14.14 6.97 8.62
CA GLN A 151 -14.15 8.43 8.67
C GLN A 151 -14.15 8.96 10.11
N LYS A 152 -14.92 8.33 11.01
CA LYS A 152 -14.94 8.68 12.43
C LYS A 152 -13.56 8.54 13.08
N ARG A 153 -12.77 7.52 12.69
CA ARG A 153 -11.40 7.32 13.19
C ARG A 153 -10.48 8.46 12.72
N ILE A 154 -10.57 8.84 11.45
CA ILE A 154 -9.79 9.94 10.85
C ILE A 154 -10.18 11.27 11.50
N ASP A 155 -11.48 11.55 11.66
CA ASP A 155 -11.98 12.78 12.27
C ASP A 155 -11.46 12.94 13.71
N ALA A 156 -11.41 11.85 14.48
CA ALA A 156 -10.87 11.86 15.84
C ALA A 156 -9.39 12.31 15.89
N ILE A 157 -8.58 11.92 14.88
CA ILE A 157 -7.18 12.37 14.78
C ILE A 157 -7.14 13.87 14.46
N ILE A 158 -7.88 14.30 13.44
CA ILE A 158 -7.92 15.70 13.00
C ILE A 158 -8.37 16.61 14.14
N ASP A 159 -9.42 16.23 14.85
CA ASP A 159 -9.99 17.03 15.96
C ASP A 159 -9.00 17.11 17.13
N ASN A 160 -8.29 16.02 17.45
CA ASN A 160 -7.26 16.03 18.49
C ASN A 160 -6.08 16.94 18.10
N LEU A 161 -5.60 16.87 16.86
CA LEU A 161 -4.54 17.76 16.36
C LEU A 161 -4.98 19.24 16.43
N ARG A 162 -6.20 19.56 16.04
CA ARG A 162 -6.77 20.90 16.10
C ARG A 162 -6.91 21.40 17.55
N LEU A 163 -7.46 20.57 18.44
CA LEU A 163 -7.65 20.90 19.85
C LEU A 163 -6.33 21.32 20.52
N HIS A 164 -5.25 20.58 20.21
CA HIS A 164 -3.93 20.84 20.79
C HIS A 164 -3.08 21.82 19.96
N LYS A 165 -3.64 22.36 18.84
CA LYS A 165 -2.91 23.24 17.91
C LYS A 165 -1.55 22.64 17.53
N ALA A 166 -1.52 21.33 17.28
CA ALA A 166 -0.29 20.60 16.99
C ALA A 166 0.37 21.15 15.71
N PRO A 167 1.65 21.59 15.78
CA PRO A 167 2.33 22.05 14.58
C PRO A 167 2.60 20.86 13.66
N PRO A 168 2.44 21.03 12.33
CA PRO A 168 2.72 19.94 11.41
C PRO A 168 4.19 19.55 11.45
N LYS A 169 4.48 18.24 11.36
CA LYS A 169 5.84 17.70 11.33
C LYS A 169 6.35 17.59 9.90
N ARG A 170 7.61 18.00 9.69
CA ARG A 170 8.29 17.79 8.42
C ARG A 170 8.73 16.31 8.34
N VAL A 171 8.11 15.56 7.46
CA VAL A 171 8.28 14.10 7.39
C VAL A 171 8.64 13.65 5.98
N MET A 172 9.12 12.43 5.84
CA MET A 172 9.26 11.74 4.57
C MET A 172 8.82 10.28 4.71
N ILE A 173 8.01 9.81 3.76
CA ILE A 173 7.72 8.39 3.56
C ILE A 173 8.55 7.90 2.37
N MET A 174 9.34 6.83 2.56
CA MET A 174 10.12 6.18 1.50
C MET A 174 9.42 4.89 1.06
N GLU A 175 9.05 4.81 -0.22
CA GLU A 175 8.40 3.63 -0.80
C GLU A 175 9.36 2.64 -1.45
N TRP A 176 10.65 2.98 -1.58
CA TRP A 176 11.68 2.10 -2.11
C TRP A 176 13.08 2.50 -1.63
N LEU A 177 14.01 1.54 -1.62
CA LEU A 177 15.35 1.71 -1.02
C LEU A 177 16.45 2.00 -2.04
N ALA A 178 16.43 1.33 -3.19
CA ALA A 178 17.48 1.46 -4.22
C ALA A 178 16.92 1.27 -5.64
N PRO A 179 16.76 2.36 -6.42
CA PRO A 179 16.96 3.76 -6.00
C PRO A 179 15.91 4.19 -4.95
N VAL A 180 16.17 5.27 -4.21
CA VAL A 180 15.18 5.78 -3.25
C VAL A 180 14.01 6.41 -3.99
N TYR A 181 12.79 5.98 -3.66
CA TYR A 181 11.55 6.61 -4.12
C TYR A 181 10.89 7.40 -2.98
N ASN A 182 10.32 8.56 -3.32
CA ASN A 182 9.38 9.27 -2.46
C ASN A 182 8.04 8.52 -2.41
N CYS A 183 7.04 9.09 -1.74
CA CYS A 183 5.67 8.60 -1.81
C CYS A 183 4.81 9.43 -2.79
N GLY A 184 3.84 8.73 -3.41
CA GLY A 184 2.88 9.29 -4.33
C GLY A 184 1.44 8.90 -4.00
N HIS A 185 0.56 9.05 -5.00
CA HIS A 185 -0.84 8.65 -4.96
C HIS A 185 -1.57 9.17 -3.69
N TRP A 186 -2.11 8.26 -2.88
CA TRP A 186 -2.90 8.52 -1.64
C TRP A 186 -2.04 8.75 -0.39
N ILE A 187 -0.76 8.33 -0.37
CA ILE A 187 0.08 8.39 0.85
C ILE A 187 0.29 9.82 1.36
N PRO A 188 0.51 10.84 0.51
CA PRO A 188 0.63 12.21 0.98
C PRO A 188 -0.62 12.72 1.72
N TYR A 189 -1.81 12.20 1.41
CA TYR A 189 -3.05 12.50 2.14
C TYR A 189 -3.06 11.84 3.52
N GLN A 190 -2.55 10.58 3.64
CA GLN A 190 -2.37 9.94 4.95
C GLN A 190 -1.44 10.78 5.84
N VAL A 191 -0.32 11.24 5.28
CA VAL A 191 0.62 12.14 5.97
C VAL A 191 -0.06 13.40 6.44
N ALA A 192 -0.84 14.05 5.60
CA ALA A 192 -1.54 15.29 5.93
C ALA A 192 -2.58 15.09 7.04
N TYR A 193 -3.40 14.03 6.98
CA TYR A 193 -4.38 13.72 8.03
C TYR A 193 -3.74 13.33 9.36
N ALA A 194 -2.54 12.77 9.32
CA ALA A 194 -1.74 12.45 10.51
C ALA A 194 -0.99 13.66 11.11
N GLY A 195 -1.12 14.86 10.52
CA GLY A 195 -0.46 16.09 11.00
C GLY A 195 0.99 16.21 10.53
N GLY A 196 1.35 15.59 9.40
CA GLY A 196 2.66 15.74 8.76
C GLY A 196 2.61 16.59 7.49
N ILE A 197 3.79 16.98 7.01
CA ILE A 197 4.02 17.60 5.69
C ILE A 197 5.19 16.88 5.05
N ASP A 198 5.00 16.30 3.87
CA ASP A 198 6.06 15.73 3.03
C ASP A 198 6.17 16.54 1.73
N MET A 199 7.15 17.44 1.67
CA MET A 199 7.39 18.31 0.52
C MET A 199 8.14 17.60 -0.63
N LEU A 200 8.58 16.37 -0.41
CA LEU A 200 9.21 15.54 -1.44
C LEU A 200 8.19 14.60 -2.12
N SER A 201 7.00 14.48 -1.54
CA SER A 201 5.93 13.62 -2.05
C SER A 201 5.27 14.14 -3.33
N ASN A 202 4.51 13.27 -4.02
CA ASN A 202 3.77 13.60 -5.23
C ASN A 202 2.26 13.29 -5.05
N PRO A 203 1.46 14.18 -4.41
CA PRO A 203 0.05 13.91 -4.12
C PRO A 203 -0.77 13.66 -5.40
N GLY A 204 -1.47 12.51 -5.46
CA GLY A 204 -2.30 12.13 -6.59
C GLY A 204 -1.53 11.74 -7.86
N GLY A 205 -0.21 11.72 -7.80
CA GLY A 205 0.67 11.29 -8.90
C GLY A 205 1.58 10.15 -8.48
N ASP A 206 2.36 9.64 -9.44
CA ASP A 206 3.25 8.50 -9.22
C ASP A 206 4.36 8.80 -8.19
N SER A 207 4.80 7.79 -7.47
CA SER A 207 6.04 7.83 -6.70
C SER A 207 7.23 7.90 -7.67
N ILE A 208 8.20 8.76 -7.39
CA ILE A 208 9.34 9.00 -8.27
C ILE A 208 10.67 8.85 -7.54
N VAL A 209 11.72 8.54 -8.30
CA VAL A 209 13.08 8.51 -7.79
C VAL A 209 13.46 9.87 -7.21
N THR A 210 13.89 9.87 -5.96
CA THR A 210 14.29 11.06 -5.23
C THR A 210 15.80 11.02 -4.95
N PRO A 211 16.60 11.93 -5.52
CA PRO A 211 18.02 12.02 -5.26
C PRO A 211 18.32 12.22 -3.77
N TRP A 212 19.33 11.51 -3.25
CA TRP A 212 19.69 11.55 -1.84
C TRP A 212 19.99 12.97 -1.33
N GLU A 213 20.62 13.81 -2.15
CA GLU A 213 20.95 15.20 -1.83
C GLU A 213 19.69 16.05 -1.57
N LYS A 214 18.57 15.74 -2.26
CA LYS A 214 17.29 16.40 -1.99
C LYS A 214 16.73 16.02 -0.60
N ILE A 215 16.90 14.76 -0.22
CA ILE A 215 16.47 14.27 1.09
C ILE A 215 17.31 14.91 2.20
N VAL A 216 18.63 14.95 2.03
CA VAL A 216 19.54 15.62 2.98
C VAL A 216 19.20 17.11 3.10
N LYS A 217 18.94 17.80 1.99
CA LYS A 217 18.55 19.22 2.00
C LYS A 217 17.19 19.47 2.64
N TYR A 218 16.23 18.56 2.43
CA TYR A 218 14.91 18.63 3.02
C TYR A 218 14.96 18.38 4.54
N ASP A 219 15.84 17.49 4.98
CA ASP A 219 16.12 17.15 6.38
C ASP A 219 14.86 16.84 7.20
N PRO A 220 14.17 15.71 6.95
CA PRO A 220 12.93 15.37 7.65
C PRO A 220 13.14 15.23 9.15
N GLU A 221 12.15 15.64 9.96
CA GLU A 221 12.10 15.42 11.41
C GLU A 221 11.70 13.98 11.75
N VAL A 222 10.89 13.34 10.88
CA VAL A 222 10.47 11.94 10.97
C VAL A 222 10.64 11.27 9.62
N LEU A 223 11.22 10.08 9.62
CA LEU A 223 11.39 9.26 8.41
C LEU A 223 10.70 7.92 8.61
N VAL A 224 9.80 7.56 7.69
CA VAL A 224 9.15 6.24 7.65
C VAL A 224 9.59 5.52 6.38
N ILE A 225 10.06 4.30 6.53
CA ILE A 225 10.59 3.44 5.48
C ILE A 225 9.63 2.28 5.31
N ALA A 226 8.87 2.28 4.24
CA ALA A 226 7.83 1.29 3.94
C ALA A 226 7.87 0.89 2.44
N PRO A 227 8.90 0.15 2.00
CA PRO A 227 9.04 -0.24 0.61
C PRO A 227 7.87 -1.11 0.16
N CYS A 228 7.36 -0.85 -1.05
CA CYS A 228 6.25 -1.58 -1.63
C CYS A 228 6.50 -3.11 -1.63
N GLY A 229 5.56 -3.88 -1.11
CA GLY A 229 5.67 -5.34 -0.99
C GLY A 229 6.59 -5.86 0.12
N PHE A 230 7.25 -4.98 0.90
CA PHE A 230 8.19 -5.39 1.93
C PHE A 230 7.57 -5.36 3.33
N THR A 231 7.70 -6.47 4.04
CA THR A 231 7.50 -6.51 5.50
C THR A 231 8.63 -5.78 6.22
N ILE A 232 8.44 -5.46 7.50
CA ILE A 232 9.48 -4.88 8.36
C ILE A 232 10.75 -5.74 8.35
N SER A 233 10.62 -7.06 8.42
CA SER A 233 11.76 -7.98 8.39
C SER A 233 12.52 -7.85 7.08
N ARG A 234 11.80 -7.85 5.96
CA ARG A 234 12.39 -7.73 4.62
C ARG A 234 13.06 -6.37 4.41
N THR A 235 12.47 -5.28 4.90
CA THR A 235 13.08 -3.95 4.89
C THR A 235 14.38 -3.94 5.69
N GLY A 236 14.40 -4.62 6.83
CA GLY A 236 15.57 -4.72 7.71
C GLY A 236 16.77 -5.40 7.07
N GLU A 237 16.59 -6.32 6.14
CA GLU A 237 17.67 -7.02 5.41
C GLU A 237 18.47 -6.08 4.51
N GLU A 238 17.86 -4.99 4.03
CA GLU A 238 18.49 -4.05 3.10
C GLU A 238 18.62 -2.63 3.65
N ILE A 239 18.36 -2.44 4.95
CA ILE A 239 18.40 -1.09 5.55
C ILE A 239 19.79 -0.42 5.48
N ASN A 240 20.84 -1.21 5.33
CA ASN A 240 22.21 -0.74 5.13
C ASN A 240 22.35 0.12 3.86
N LEU A 241 21.53 -0.10 2.81
CA LEU A 241 21.50 0.75 1.62
C LEU A 241 21.22 2.23 1.95
N LEU A 242 20.58 2.50 3.07
CA LEU A 242 20.34 3.86 3.58
C LEU A 242 21.33 4.24 4.67
N THR A 243 21.57 3.36 5.66
CA THR A 243 22.37 3.69 6.84
C THR A 243 23.86 3.88 6.55
N GLU A 244 24.38 3.30 5.47
CA GLU A 244 25.76 3.47 5.00
C GLU A 244 25.98 4.76 4.18
N LYS A 245 24.91 5.51 3.86
CA LYS A 245 25.03 6.79 3.14
C LYS A 245 25.73 7.81 4.05
N LYS A 246 26.73 8.51 3.52
CA LYS A 246 27.63 9.43 4.24
C LYS A 246 26.91 10.44 5.13
N GLU A 247 25.77 10.97 4.65
CA GLU A 247 24.99 12.01 5.33
C GLU A 247 23.90 11.45 6.24
N TRP A 248 23.71 10.12 6.30
CA TRP A 248 22.63 9.49 7.05
C TRP A 248 22.57 9.97 8.50
N ALA A 249 23.71 9.91 9.21
CA ALA A 249 23.79 10.31 10.62
C ALA A 249 23.54 11.80 10.85
N GLN A 250 23.53 12.61 9.79
CA GLN A 250 23.30 14.06 9.87
C GLN A 250 21.82 14.41 9.81
N LEU A 251 20.95 13.50 9.32
CA LEU A 251 19.52 13.73 9.24
C LEU A 251 18.91 13.97 10.63
N THR A 252 18.03 14.95 10.73
CA THR A 252 17.34 15.28 11.99
C THR A 252 16.54 14.09 12.50
N ALA A 253 15.85 13.34 11.62
CA ALA A 253 15.12 12.13 12.00
C ALA A 253 16.04 11.08 12.66
N VAL A 254 17.26 10.89 12.13
CA VAL A 254 18.23 9.93 12.68
C VAL A 254 18.75 10.38 14.04
N ARG A 255 19.14 11.66 14.17
CA ARG A 255 19.63 12.23 15.45
C ARG A 255 18.60 12.18 16.56
N ASN A 256 17.31 12.29 16.19
CA ASN A 256 16.20 12.29 17.14
C ASN A 256 15.59 10.90 17.38
N ASN A 257 16.18 9.82 16.84
CA ASN A 257 15.63 8.46 16.88
C ASN A 257 14.18 8.38 16.34
N ALA A 258 13.86 9.19 15.35
CA ALA A 258 12.55 9.29 14.71
C ALA A 258 12.56 8.66 13.30
N VAL A 259 13.29 7.56 13.13
CA VAL A 259 13.29 6.71 11.94
C VAL A 259 12.55 5.42 12.25
N PHE A 260 11.61 5.06 11.41
CA PHE A 260 10.75 3.89 11.59
C PHE A 260 10.70 3.07 10.30
N MET A 261 10.77 1.76 10.41
CA MET A 261 10.36 0.81 9.37
C MET A 261 8.91 0.45 9.61
N ALA A 262 8.10 0.40 8.57
CA ALA A 262 6.69 0.00 8.66
C ALA A 262 6.34 -1.02 7.57
N ASP A 263 5.33 -1.83 7.82
CA ASP A 263 4.80 -2.77 6.83
C ASP A 263 4.16 -2.02 5.66
N TYR A 264 4.41 -2.51 4.45
CA TYR A 264 3.97 -1.90 3.19
C TYR A 264 2.44 -1.80 3.06
N ASP A 265 1.69 -2.74 3.63
CA ASP A 265 0.24 -2.82 3.49
C ASP A 265 -0.51 -1.62 4.08
N LEU A 266 0.11 -0.90 5.02
CA LEU A 266 -0.45 0.34 5.57
C LEU A 266 -0.39 1.54 4.60
N PHE A 267 0.38 1.42 3.51
CA PHE A 267 0.66 2.54 2.59
C PHE A 267 0.45 2.18 1.13
N THR A 268 0.96 1.05 0.67
CA THR A 268 1.01 0.69 -0.76
C THR A 268 -0.07 -0.31 -1.20
N GLN A 269 -0.90 -0.79 -0.28
CA GLN A 269 -2.12 -1.54 -0.61
C GLN A 269 -3.36 -0.69 -0.30
N PRO A 270 -4.01 -0.07 -1.31
CA PRO A 270 -5.03 0.96 -1.10
C PRO A 270 -6.39 0.39 -0.67
N SER A 271 -6.47 -0.35 0.43
CA SER A 271 -7.72 -0.64 1.11
C SER A 271 -8.06 0.52 2.06
N ALA A 272 -9.34 0.90 2.15
CA ALA A 272 -9.74 2.03 2.97
C ALA A 272 -9.41 1.82 4.47
N SER A 273 -9.50 0.57 4.98
CA SER A 273 -9.15 0.24 6.36
C SER A 273 -7.64 0.30 6.60
N THR A 274 -6.83 -0.32 5.73
CA THR A 274 -5.36 -0.33 5.90
C THR A 274 -4.78 1.07 5.80
N LEU A 275 -5.30 1.93 4.90
CA LEU A 275 -4.87 3.32 4.82
C LEU A 275 -5.30 4.14 6.05
N THR A 276 -6.47 3.85 6.63
CA THR A 276 -6.89 4.47 7.90
C THR A 276 -5.99 4.02 9.06
N ASP A 277 -5.62 2.74 9.11
CA ASP A 277 -4.62 2.21 10.06
C ASP A 277 -3.27 2.91 9.89
N GLY A 278 -2.85 3.14 8.64
CA GLY A 278 -1.65 3.93 8.32
C GLY A 278 -1.71 5.35 8.86
N ILE A 279 -2.87 6.04 8.76
CA ILE A 279 -3.06 7.38 9.32
C ILE A 279 -2.92 7.36 10.86
N GLU A 280 -3.52 6.38 11.53
CA GLU A 280 -3.40 6.24 13.00
C GLU A 280 -1.96 5.98 13.43
N LEU A 281 -1.25 5.09 12.71
CA LEU A 281 0.16 4.84 12.98
C LEU A 281 0.97 6.13 12.80
N LEU A 282 0.84 6.80 11.66
CA LEU A 282 1.59 8.03 11.37
C LEU A 282 1.30 9.13 12.41
N ALA A 283 0.04 9.32 12.83
CA ALA A 283 -0.31 10.29 13.87
C ALA A 283 0.44 10.02 15.18
N ALA A 284 0.54 8.75 15.58
CA ALA A 284 1.29 8.36 16.78
C ALA A 284 2.82 8.54 16.61
N LEU A 285 3.37 8.29 15.42
CA LEU A 285 4.79 8.50 15.15
C LEU A 285 5.16 9.99 15.05
N PHE A 286 4.27 10.82 14.50
CA PHE A 286 4.52 12.26 14.33
C PHE A 286 4.27 13.04 15.62
N HIS A 287 3.28 12.64 16.41
CA HIS A 287 2.83 13.34 17.62
C HIS A 287 2.69 12.38 18.82
N PRO A 288 3.80 11.75 19.28
CA PRO A 288 3.76 10.71 20.32
C PRO A 288 3.29 11.19 21.69
N THR A 289 3.19 12.50 21.91
CA THR A 289 2.61 13.08 23.12
C THR A 289 1.09 13.21 23.08
N LEU A 290 0.50 13.12 21.87
CA LEU A 290 -0.96 13.27 21.66
C LEU A 290 -1.61 11.92 21.31
N PHE A 291 -0.86 11.01 20.70
CA PHE A 291 -1.38 9.73 20.24
C PHE A 291 -0.47 8.59 20.70
N THR A 292 -1.09 7.43 20.93
CA THR A 292 -0.40 6.17 21.15
C THR A 292 -0.68 5.24 19.99
N VAL A 293 0.31 4.43 19.59
CA VAL A 293 0.09 3.43 18.54
C VAL A 293 -0.98 2.44 18.98
N PRO A 294 -2.06 2.25 18.22
CA PRO A 294 -3.09 1.26 18.51
C PRO A 294 -2.50 -0.14 18.71
N SER A 295 -3.07 -0.92 19.62
CA SER A 295 -2.52 -2.24 19.97
C SER A 295 -2.41 -3.19 18.78
N HIS A 296 -3.36 -3.14 17.84
CA HIS A 296 -3.35 -3.97 16.64
C HIS A 296 -2.28 -3.55 15.62
N LEU A 297 -1.69 -2.35 15.74
CA LEU A 297 -0.63 -1.84 14.86
C LEU A 297 0.79 -1.96 15.45
N GLN A 298 0.94 -2.41 16.69
CA GLN A 298 2.26 -2.45 17.34
C GLN A 298 3.25 -3.38 16.63
N HIS A 299 2.77 -4.41 15.95
CA HIS A 299 3.60 -5.30 15.14
C HIS A 299 3.85 -4.81 13.71
N LYS A 300 3.18 -3.71 13.29
CA LYS A 300 3.24 -3.13 11.94
C LYS A 300 4.31 -2.06 11.76
N TYR A 301 5.11 -1.79 12.79
CA TYR A 301 6.24 -0.86 12.70
C TYR A 301 7.38 -1.27 13.63
N LYS A 302 8.58 -0.76 13.35
CA LYS A 302 9.76 -0.95 14.19
C LYS A 302 10.63 0.30 14.17
N PRO A 303 10.96 0.90 15.34
CA PRO A 303 11.94 1.98 15.40
C PRO A 303 13.33 1.49 14.95
N LEU A 304 14.04 2.34 14.24
CA LEU A 304 15.42 2.12 13.84
C LEU A 304 16.34 2.99 14.72
N HIS A 305 16.88 2.41 15.79
CA HIS A 305 17.77 3.12 16.72
C HIS A 305 19.22 3.08 16.26
N GLN A 306 19.99 4.15 16.54
CA GLN A 306 21.43 4.21 16.23
C GLN A 306 22.25 3.07 16.87
N SER A 307 21.84 2.59 18.05
CA SER A 307 22.51 1.47 18.74
C SER A 307 22.37 0.12 18.04
N THR A 308 21.38 -0.05 17.16
CA THR A 308 21.17 -1.29 16.39
C THR A 308 22.11 -1.36 15.17
N MET A 309 22.74 -0.25 14.79
CA MET A 309 23.60 -0.14 13.60
C MET A 309 25.05 -0.60 13.85
N ALA A 310 25.46 -0.84 15.10
CA ALA A 310 26.83 -1.22 15.46
C ALA A 310 27.10 -2.75 15.39
N HIS A 311 26.09 -3.56 15.04
CA HIS A 311 26.18 -5.02 15.09
C HIS A 311 25.60 -5.72 13.84
N VAL A 312 25.55 -5.05 12.68
CA VAL A 312 25.19 -5.68 11.39
C VAL A 312 26.40 -5.68 10.47
#